data_96b256c7a47b2dcdd3ecc331cbe39192
#
_entry.id   96b256c7a47b2dcdd3ecc331cbe39192
#
_cell.length_a   1.000
_cell.length_b   1.000
_cell.length_c   1.000
_cell.angle_alpha   90.00
_cell.angle_beta   90.00
_cell.angle_gamma   90.00
#
_symmetry.space_group_name_H-M   'P 1'
#
loop_
_entity.id
_entity.type
_entity.pdbx_description
1 polymer ?
#
loop_
_entity_poly.entity_id
_entity_poly.type
_entity_poly.pdbx_seq_one_letter_code
_entity_poly.pdbx_strand_id
1 'polypeptide(L)'
;TDVASFEETSMTSPIGSGPYRVTAVKPGASVTFTRNPDYWGRDLPINRGFWNFDEIRLDYYREANGLFEAFKRGLYDFRVETEPLRWHDGYDFPAARDGEVIRDTIKPGTPQPSEFLVFNTRRPVFSDVRVRQALTLLFDFEWVNRNYFFGYYARSPSFFAGSELSAYGRPADLREQELLRPFAA
;
A
#
# COMPACT_ATOMS: atom_id res chain seq x y z
N THR A 1 -15.57 -26.58 -11.45
CA THR A 1 -14.58 -26.21 -12.49
C THR A 1 -14.03 -27.51 -13.02
N ASP A 2 -14.14 -27.73 -14.31
CA ASP A 2 -13.54 -28.89 -14.97
C ASP A 2 -12.01 -28.71 -14.96
N VAL A 3 -11.29 -29.71 -14.46
CA VAL A 3 -9.81 -29.67 -14.38
C VAL A 3 -9.20 -29.53 -15.78
N ALA A 4 -9.86 -30.12 -16.81
CA ALA A 4 -9.39 -30.03 -18.19
C ALA A 4 -9.43 -28.63 -18.80
N SER A 5 -10.30 -27.74 -18.31
CA SER A 5 -10.44 -26.34 -18.78
C SER A 5 -9.80 -25.32 -17.86
N PHE A 6 -9.06 -25.75 -16.83
CA PHE A 6 -8.47 -24.83 -15.84
C PHE A 6 -7.44 -23.87 -16.42
N GLU A 7 -6.71 -24.31 -17.45
CA GLU A 7 -5.71 -23.49 -18.14
C GLU A 7 -6.30 -22.56 -19.20
N GLU A 8 -7.60 -22.71 -19.51
CA GLU A 8 -8.24 -21.88 -20.51
C GLU A 8 -8.74 -20.56 -19.90
N THR A 9 -8.61 -19.46 -20.64
CA THR A 9 -9.21 -18.19 -20.25
C THR A 9 -10.73 -18.32 -20.24
N SER A 10 -11.34 -18.17 -19.08
CA SER A 10 -12.78 -18.31 -18.90
C SER A 10 -13.37 -17.02 -18.33
N MET A 11 -14.56 -16.66 -18.81
CA MET A 11 -15.40 -15.61 -18.22
C MET A 11 -16.34 -16.15 -17.14
N THR A 12 -16.24 -17.45 -16.84
CA THR A 12 -17.01 -18.08 -15.77
C THR A 12 -16.47 -17.65 -14.41
N SER A 13 -17.36 -17.28 -13.49
CA SER A 13 -16.98 -16.92 -12.14
C SER A 13 -16.24 -18.09 -11.46
N PRO A 14 -15.01 -17.89 -10.96
CA PRO A 14 -14.26 -18.94 -10.30
C PRO A 14 -14.93 -19.35 -8.99
N ILE A 15 -14.78 -20.61 -8.62
CA ILE A 15 -15.16 -21.09 -7.29
C ILE A 15 -14.14 -20.55 -6.29
N GLY A 16 -14.59 -19.75 -5.33
CA GLY A 16 -13.77 -19.16 -4.28
C GLY A 16 -14.24 -19.58 -2.89
N SER A 17 -13.32 -19.58 -1.93
CA SER A 17 -13.59 -19.84 -0.51
C SER A 17 -13.73 -18.57 0.32
N GLY A 18 -13.65 -17.39 -0.32
CA GLY A 18 -13.65 -16.09 0.34
C GLY A 18 -15.02 -15.54 0.69
N PRO A 19 -15.04 -14.38 1.38
CA PRO A 19 -16.27 -13.71 1.80
C PRO A 19 -17.05 -13.06 0.66
N TYR A 20 -16.44 -12.93 -0.53
CA TYR A 20 -17.07 -12.40 -1.74
C TYR A 20 -16.95 -13.37 -2.90
N ARG A 21 -17.92 -13.32 -3.80
CA ARG A 21 -17.95 -14.07 -5.06
C ARG A 21 -17.99 -13.09 -6.23
N VAL A 22 -17.27 -13.38 -7.29
CA VAL A 22 -17.40 -12.63 -8.55
C VAL A 22 -18.77 -12.92 -9.14
N THR A 23 -19.58 -11.90 -9.35
CA THR A 23 -20.95 -12.04 -9.86
C THR A 23 -21.14 -11.41 -11.24
N ALA A 24 -20.32 -10.45 -11.62
CA ALA A 24 -20.33 -9.87 -12.95
C ALA A 24 -18.93 -9.47 -13.40
N VAL A 25 -18.64 -9.67 -14.67
CA VAL A 25 -17.40 -9.22 -15.32
C VAL A 25 -17.76 -8.52 -16.61
N LYS A 26 -17.32 -7.27 -16.75
CA LYS A 26 -17.35 -6.51 -18.01
C LYS A 26 -15.90 -6.34 -18.45
N PRO A 27 -15.40 -7.10 -19.44
CA PRO A 27 -13.99 -7.09 -19.84
C PRO A 27 -13.48 -5.67 -20.11
N GLY A 28 -12.35 -5.32 -19.51
CA GLY A 28 -11.73 -4.00 -19.66
C GLY A 28 -12.50 -2.84 -19.02
N ALA A 29 -13.63 -3.08 -18.36
CA ALA A 29 -14.46 -2.03 -17.75
C ALA A 29 -14.68 -2.23 -16.27
N SER A 30 -15.22 -3.36 -15.82
CA SER A 30 -15.47 -3.56 -14.38
C SER A 30 -15.57 -5.03 -13.98
N VAL A 31 -15.35 -5.28 -12.68
CA VAL A 31 -15.65 -6.54 -12.00
C VAL A 31 -16.50 -6.24 -10.78
N THR A 32 -17.57 -7.01 -10.59
CA THR A 32 -18.44 -6.92 -9.43
C THR A 32 -18.29 -8.14 -8.55
N PHE A 33 -18.16 -7.88 -7.25
CA PHE A 33 -18.10 -8.88 -6.20
C PHE A 33 -19.32 -8.72 -5.31
N THR A 34 -20.04 -9.81 -5.04
CA THR A 34 -21.17 -9.82 -4.11
C THR A 34 -20.80 -10.64 -2.88
N ARG A 35 -21.21 -10.15 -1.71
CA ARG A 35 -20.97 -10.84 -0.44
C ARG A 35 -21.54 -12.26 -0.46
N ASN A 36 -20.75 -13.21 0.00
CA ASN A 36 -21.15 -14.60 0.13
C ASN A 36 -21.84 -14.82 1.49
N PRO A 37 -23.16 -15.01 1.53
CA PRO A 37 -23.86 -15.23 2.79
C PRO A 37 -23.46 -16.55 3.49
N ASP A 38 -22.98 -17.52 2.71
CA ASP A 38 -22.55 -18.83 3.19
C ASP A 38 -21.05 -18.90 3.47
N TYR A 39 -20.39 -17.75 3.63
CA TYR A 39 -18.96 -17.72 3.91
C TYR A 39 -18.65 -18.44 5.24
N TRP A 40 -17.86 -19.49 5.17
CA TRP A 40 -17.52 -20.36 6.30
C TRP A 40 -16.85 -19.61 7.48
N GLY A 41 -16.13 -18.54 7.18
CA GLY A 41 -15.41 -17.75 8.20
C GLY A 41 -16.23 -16.59 8.78
N ARG A 42 -17.50 -16.43 8.43
CA ARG A 42 -18.33 -15.27 8.82
C ARG A 42 -18.36 -15.05 10.34
N ASP A 43 -18.49 -16.10 11.08
CA ASP A 43 -18.69 -16.05 12.54
C ASP A 43 -17.38 -16.19 13.34
N LEU A 44 -16.24 -16.28 12.67
CA LEU A 44 -14.94 -16.34 13.34
C LEU A 44 -14.62 -15.00 14.04
N PRO A 45 -14.10 -15.05 15.29
CA PRO A 45 -13.79 -13.82 16.04
C PRO A 45 -12.86 -12.86 15.32
N ILE A 46 -11.89 -13.37 14.54
CA ILE A 46 -10.94 -12.57 13.78
C ILE A 46 -11.61 -11.76 12.66
N ASN A 47 -12.77 -12.19 12.18
CA ASN A 47 -13.48 -11.56 11.06
C ASN A 47 -14.55 -10.56 11.52
N ARG A 48 -14.70 -10.34 12.83
CA ARG A 48 -15.67 -9.37 13.35
C ARG A 48 -15.37 -7.97 12.85
N GLY A 49 -16.38 -7.30 12.28
CA GLY A 49 -16.26 -5.96 11.72
C GLY A 49 -15.72 -5.91 10.30
N PHE A 50 -15.39 -7.06 9.69
CA PHE A 50 -15.02 -7.14 8.28
C PHE A 50 -16.21 -7.51 7.37
N TRP A 51 -16.00 -7.38 6.07
CA TRP A 51 -16.92 -7.82 5.01
C TRP A 51 -18.30 -7.17 5.10
N ASN A 52 -18.32 -5.85 5.37
CA ASN A 52 -19.55 -5.10 5.67
C ASN A 52 -20.34 -4.70 4.41
N PHE A 53 -19.71 -4.64 3.24
CA PHE A 53 -20.39 -4.25 2.00
C PHE A 53 -21.09 -5.45 1.36
N ASP A 54 -22.29 -5.23 0.84
CA ASP A 54 -23.04 -6.27 0.10
C ASP A 54 -22.46 -6.47 -1.29
N GLU A 55 -22.02 -5.37 -1.90
CA GLU A 55 -21.40 -5.35 -3.22
C GLU A 55 -20.15 -4.48 -3.23
N ILE A 56 -19.11 -4.95 -3.93
CA ILE A 56 -17.89 -4.20 -4.22
C ILE A 56 -17.70 -4.22 -5.73
N ARG A 57 -17.71 -3.06 -6.37
CA ARG A 57 -17.43 -2.93 -7.80
C ARG A 57 -16.08 -2.29 -8.02
N LEU A 58 -15.23 -2.93 -8.81
CA LEU A 58 -13.97 -2.40 -9.29
C LEU A 58 -14.14 -1.90 -10.71
N ASP A 59 -14.02 -0.60 -10.92
CA ASP A 59 -14.04 0.02 -12.23
C ASP A 59 -12.61 0.29 -12.72
N TYR A 60 -12.32 -0.07 -13.97
CA TYR A 60 -11.01 0.09 -14.57
C TYR A 60 -10.97 1.33 -15.46
N TYR A 61 -9.97 2.14 -15.24
CA TYR A 61 -9.69 3.32 -16.05
C TYR A 61 -8.32 3.19 -16.69
N ARG A 62 -8.21 3.60 -17.93
CA ARG A 62 -6.95 3.53 -18.68
C ARG A 62 -5.92 4.51 -18.14
N GLU A 63 -6.36 5.72 -17.80
CA GLU A 63 -5.51 6.83 -17.42
C GLU A 63 -5.80 7.31 -15.99
N ALA A 64 -4.74 7.57 -15.22
CA ALA A 64 -4.84 8.03 -13.82
C ALA A 64 -5.61 9.35 -13.67
N ASN A 65 -5.48 10.26 -14.63
CA ASN A 65 -6.22 11.51 -14.62
C ASN A 65 -7.71 11.29 -14.86
N GLY A 66 -8.07 10.40 -15.80
CA GLY A 66 -9.47 10.01 -16.05
C GLY A 66 -10.11 9.37 -14.81
N LEU A 67 -9.35 8.53 -14.11
CA LEU A 67 -9.77 7.94 -12.84
C LEU A 67 -10.05 9.03 -11.79
N PHE A 68 -9.19 10.04 -11.65
CA PHE A 68 -9.40 11.11 -10.69
C PHE A 68 -10.58 12.01 -11.04
N GLU A 69 -10.76 12.34 -12.33
CA GLU A 69 -11.94 13.11 -12.78
C GLU A 69 -13.25 12.33 -12.56
N ALA A 70 -13.25 11.01 -12.69
CA ALA A 70 -14.39 10.16 -12.35
C ALA A 70 -14.71 10.22 -10.85
N PHE A 71 -13.69 10.22 -9.98
CA PHE A 71 -13.86 10.39 -8.55
C PHE A 71 -14.51 11.73 -8.20
N LYS A 72 -14.02 12.82 -8.76
CA LYS A 72 -14.59 14.17 -8.54
C LYS A 72 -16.06 14.29 -8.96
N ARG A 73 -16.52 13.42 -9.84
CA ARG A 73 -17.93 13.33 -10.30
C ARG A 73 -18.75 12.33 -9.49
N GLY A 74 -18.18 11.71 -8.45
CA GLY A 74 -18.88 10.70 -7.64
C GLY A 74 -19.20 9.41 -8.38
N LEU A 75 -18.42 9.03 -9.40
CA LEU A 75 -18.65 7.79 -10.15
C LEU A 75 -18.17 6.54 -9.40
N TYR A 76 -17.39 6.71 -8.36
CA TYR A 76 -17.02 5.67 -7.39
C TYR A 76 -16.71 6.30 -6.03
N ASP A 77 -16.82 5.52 -4.96
CA ASP A 77 -16.93 6.01 -3.58
C ASP A 77 -15.61 5.99 -2.81
N PHE A 78 -14.66 5.14 -3.20
CA PHE A 78 -13.42 4.95 -2.45
C PHE A 78 -12.20 5.03 -3.35
N ARG A 79 -11.21 5.80 -2.91
CA ARG A 79 -9.95 5.98 -3.60
C ARG A 79 -8.77 5.94 -2.64
N VAL A 80 -7.74 5.16 -2.97
CA VAL A 80 -6.42 5.27 -2.35
C VAL A 80 -5.60 6.26 -3.17
N GLU A 81 -5.14 7.34 -2.56
CA GLU A 81 -4.27 8.31 -3.21
C GLU A 81 -2.81 8.06 -2.84
N THR A 82 -1.99 7.86 -3.84
CA THR A 82 -0.55 7.60 -3.70
C THR A 82 0.31 8.69 -4.33
N GLU A 83 -0.31 9.66 -5.00
CA GLU A 83 0.37 10.74 -5.69
C GLU A 83 0.48 11.96 -4.78
N PRO A 84 1.69 12.34 -4.30
CA PRO A 84 1.87 13.44 -3.35
C PRO A 84 1.33 14.78 -3.84
N LEU A 85 1.57 15.12 -5.11
CA LEU A 85 1.09 16.37 -5.71
C LEU A 85 -0.45 16.42 -5.71
N ARG A 86 -1.09 15.32 -6.10
CA ARG A 86 -2.54 15.25 -6.12
C ARG A 86 -3.12 15.30 -4.71
N TRP A 87 -2.50 14.61 -3.75
CA TRP A 87 -2.90 14.71 -2.34
C TRP A 87 -2.78 16.13 -1.80
N HIS A 88 -1.75 16.87 -2.20
CA HIS A 88 -1.51 18.26 -1.77
C HIS A 88 -2.53 19.22 -2.38
N ASP A 89 -2.65 19.25 -3.71
CA ASP A 89 -3.37 20.27 -4.44
C ASP A 89 -4.67 19.79 -5.12
N GLY A 90 -4.81 18.49 -5.36
CA GLY A 90 -5.86 17.96 -6.23
C GLY A 90 -7.25 17.94 -5.62
N TYR A 91 -7.38 18.00 -4.30
CA TYR A 91 -8.65 17.85 -3.59
C TYR A 91 -9.34 19.18 -3.30
N ASP A 92 -9.06 20.22 -4.06
CA ASP A 92 -9.77 21.51 -4.00
C ASP A 92 -10.86 21.57 -5.09
N PHE A 93 -11.96 20.84 -4.91
CA PHE A 93 -13.13 20.81 -5.79
C PHE A 93 -14.43 20.88 -4.97
N PRO A 94 -15.59 21.21 -5.57
CA PRO A 94 -16.82 21.49 -4.83
C PRO A 94 -17.19 20.42 -3.80
N ALA A 95 -17.34 19.16 -4.19
CA ALA A 95 -17.73 18.07 -3.28
C ALA A 95 -16.75 17.90 -2.08
N ALA A 96 -15.45 18.18 -2.28
CA ALA A 96 -14.49 18.14 -1.18
C ALA A 96 -14.62 19.36 -0.25
N ARG A 97 -14.92 20.55 -0.78
CA ARG A 97 -15.19 21.74 0.04
C ARG A 97 -16.48 21.64 0.82
N ASP A 98 -17.49 21.00 0.24
CA ASP A 98 -18.80 20.81 0.82
C ASP A 98 -18.84 19.64 1.84
N GLY A 99 -17.73 18.94 2.02
CA GLY A 99 -17.58 17.83 2.98
C GLY A 99 -18.18 16.51 2.51
N GLU A 100 -18.57 16.39 1.24
CA GLU A 100 -19.03 15.13 0.63
C GLU A 100 -17.87 14.16 0.39
N VAL A 101 -16.64 14.67 0.27
CA VAL A 101 -15.42 13.89 0.16
C VAL A 101 -14.56 14.08 1.41
N ILE A 102 -14.32 12.99 2.13
CA ILE A 102 -13.49 12.96 3.32
C ILE A 102 -12.09 12.48 2.95
N ARG A 103 -11.06 13.24 3.31
CA ARG A 103 -9.66 12.82 3.22
C ARG A 103 -9.19 12.31 4.57
N ASP A 104 -8.60 11.14 4.59
CA ASP A 104 -8.06 10.56 5.81
C ASP A 104 -6.71 9.89 5.55
N THR A 105 -5.85 9.85 6.58
CA THR A 105 -4.55 9.19 6.54
C THR A 105 -4.57 8.04 7.54
N ILE A 106 -4.61 6.82 7.01
CA ILE A 106 -4.68 5.59 7.80
C ILE A 106 -3.28 5.09 8.09
N LYS A 107 -2.98 4.86 9.37
CA LYS A 107 -1.73 4.21 9.82
C LYS A 107 -2.03 2.74 10.12
N PRO A 108 -1.66 1.81 9.23
CA PRO A 108 -2.06 0.40 9.37
C PRO A 108 -1.30 -0.35 10.48
N GLY A 109 -0.23 0.23 11.04
CA GLY A 109 0.61 -0.45 12.04
C GLY A 109 1.48 -1.58 11.48
N THR A 110 1.47 -1.77 10.17
CA THR A 110 2.35 -2.70 9.46
C THR A 110 3.64 -2.01 9.01
N PRO A 111 4.73 -2.76 8.68
CA PRO A 111 5.92 -2.16 8.09
C PRO A 111 5.57 -1.33 6.86
N GLN A 112 6.05 -0.09 6.83
CA GLN A 112 5.78 0.81 5.73
C GLN A 112 6.56 0.42 4.48
N PRO A 113 5.96 0.49 3.28
CA PRO A 113 6.69 0.34 2.03
C PRO A 113 7.85 1.34 1.97
N SER A 114 9.00 0.87 1.55
CA SER A 114 10.20 1.70 1.45
C SER A 114 10.91 1.44 0.13
N GLU A 115 11.42 2.50 -0.48
CA GLU A 115 12.22 2.41 -1.69
C GLU A 115 13.70 2.58 -1.36
N PHE A 116 14.53 1.71 -1.91
CA PHE A 116 15.96 1.70 -1.64
C PHE A 116 16.77 1.63 -2.94
N LEU A 117 17.83 2.40 -2.98
CA LEU A 117 18.92 2.19 -3.95
C LEU A 117 19.94 1.24 -3.32
N VAL A 118 19.99 0.01 -3.82
CA VAL A 118 20.83 -1.05 -3.24
C VAL A 118 22.16 -1.13 -3.97
N PHE A 119 23.27 -0.95 -3.24
CA PHE A 119 24.62 -1.11 -3.78
C PHE A 119 24.99 -2.58 -3.89
N ASN A 120 25.44 -3.01 -5.06
CA ASN A 120 25.98 -4.35 -5.23
C ASN A 120 27.42 -4.41 -4.65
N THR A 121 27.53 -4.80 -3.39
CA THR A 121 28.81 -4.83 -2.66
C THR A 121 29.81 -5.88 -3.18
N ARG A 122 29.41 -6.77 -4.09
CA ARG A 122 30.31 -7.68 -4.81
C ARG A 122 31.16 -6.97 -5.86
N ARG A 123 30.75 -5.76 -6.27
CA ARG A 123 31.56 -4.95 -7.17
C ARG A 123 32.63 -4.20 -6.37
N PRO A 124 33.92 -4.23 -6.81
CA PRO A 124 35.02 -3.62 -6.05
C PRO A 124 34.79 -2.16 -5.68
N VAL A 125 34.17 -1.37 -6.57
CA VAL A 125 33.89 0.04 -6.33
C VAL A 125 32.94 0.27 -5.12
N PHE A 126 32.08 -0.71 -4.79
CA PHE A 126 31.14 -0.64 -3.69
C PHE A 126 31.50 -1.51 -2.48
N SER A 127 32.65 -2.17 -2.49
CA SER A 127 33.11 -2.98 -1.36
C SER A 127 33.44 -2.11 -0.15
N ASP A 128 34.05 -0.93 -0.38
CA ASP A 128 34.36 0.03 0.68
C ASP A 128 33.07 0.76 1.17
N VAL A 129 32.82 0.66 2.46
CA VAL A 129 31.65 1.31 3.11
C VAL A 129 31.68 2.83 2.94
N ARG A 130 32.87 3.44 2.95
CA ARG A 130 33.04 4.90 2.81
C ARG A 130 32.54 5.42 1.45
N VAL A 131 32.74 4.64 0.39
CA VAL A 131 32.20 4.96 -0.95
C VAL A 131 30.68 4.97 -0.93
N ARG A 132 30.07 3.96 -0.32
CA ARG A 132 28.60 3.89 -0.19
C ARG A 132 28.03 5.04 0.65
N GLN A 133 28.70 5.37 1.76
CA GLN A 133 28.34 6.52 2.60
C GLN A 133 28.43 7.84 1.84
N ALA A 134 29.52 8.06 1.09
CA ALA A 134 29.70 9.25 0.27
C ALA A 134 28.58 9.41 -0.77
N LEU A 135 28.23 8.33 -1.46
CA LEU A 135 27.10 8.34 -2.42
C LEU A 135 25.75 8.60 -1.75
N THR A 136 25.55 8.05 -0.55
CA THR A 136 24.32 8.32 0.22
C THR A 136 24.22 9.80 0.61
N LEU A 137 25.32 10.45 0.96
CA LEU A 137 25.37 11.88 1.31
C LEU A 137 25.14 12.81 0.13
N LEU A 138 25.37 12.34 -1.10
CA LEU A 138 25.08 13.11 -2.32
C LEU A 138 23.59 13.22 -2.61
N PHE A 139 22.76 12.35 -2.03
CA PHE A 139 21.32 12.40 -2.19
C PHE A 139 20.69 13.26 -1.09
N ASP A 140 20.37 14.51 -1.41
CA ASP A 140 19.66 15.41 -0.49
C ASP A 140 18.17 15.05 -0.43
N PHE A 141 17.86 14.04 0.38
CA PHE A 141 16.49 13.58 0.60
C PHE A 141 15.60 14.71 1.13
N GLU A 142 16.09 15.53 2.03
CA GLU A 142 15.30 16.59 2.67
C GLU A 142 14.88 17.65 1.66
N TRP A 143 15.76 17.98 0.73
CA TRP A 143 15.43 18.90 -0.37
C TRP A 143 14.40 18.28 -1.31
N VAL A 144 14.59 17.03 -1.72
CA VAL A 144 13.64 16.30 -2.58
C VAL A 144 12.29 16.20 -1.91
N ASN A 145 12.27 15.79 -0.62
CA ASN A 145 11.03 15.63 0.13
C ASN A 145 10.26 16.95 0.23
N ARG A 146 10.93 18.06 0.52
CA ARG A 146 10.26 19.37 0.59
C ARG A 146 9.73 19.86 -0.75
N ASN A 147 10.52 19.68 -1.83
CA ASN A 147 10.21 20.32 -3.12
C ASN A 147 9.33 19.46 -4.05
N TYR A 148 9.36 18.14 -3.91
CA TYR A 148 8.60 17.24 -4.76
C TYR A 148 7.53 16.45 -4.01
N PHE A 149 7.72 16.21 -2.72
CA PHE A 149 6.82 15.36 -1.93
C PHE A 149 6.13 16.10 -0.79
N PHE A 150 6.25 17.42 -0.73
CA PHE A 150 5.54 18.28 0.25
C PHE A 150 5.76 17.88 1.71
N GLY A 151 6.88 17.23 2.01
CA GLY A 151 7.19 16.74 3.35
C GLY A 151 6.45 15.48 3.77
N TYR A 152 5.75 14.78 2.86
CA TYR A 152 4.94 13.61 3.20
C TYR A 152 5.74 12.34 3.45
N TYR A 153 7.00 12.29 3.06
CA TYR A 153 7.85 11.13 3.26
C TYR A 153 8.84 11.33 4.40
N ALA A 154 9.37 10.24 4.89
CA ALA A 154 10.46 10.21 5.87
C ALA A 154 11.52 9.20 5.43
N ARG A 155 12.79 9.44 5.81
CA ARG A 155 13.81 8.41 5.65
C ARG A 155 13.42 7.18 6.45
N SER A 156 13.48 6.01 5.81
CA SER A 156 13.17 4.76 6.49
C SER A 156 14.32 4.37 7.44
N PRO A 157 14.12 4.38 8.76
CA PRO A 157 15.17 4.04 9.73
C PRO A 157 15.37 2.53 9.88
N SER A 158 14.44 1.72 9.42
CA SER A 158 14.52 0.26 9.46
C SER A 158 13.57 -0.37 8.46
N PHE A 159 13.78 -1.66 8.13
CA PHE A 159 12.85 -2.45 7.31
C PHE A 159 11.47 -2.63 7.95
N PHE A 160 11.35 -2.40 9.25
CA PHE A 160 10.11 -2.54 10.00
C PHE A 160 9.52 -1.20 10.41
N ALA A 161 9.98 -0.10 9.81
CA ALA A 161 9.50 1.24 10.12
C ALA A 161 7.96 1.33 10.08
N GLY A 162 7.37 2.01 11.05
CA GLY A 162 5.93 2.18 11.16
C GLY A 162 5.17 1.02 11.81
N SER A 163 5.86 -0.05 12.23
CA SER A 163 5.26 -1.19 12.93
C SER A 163 5.87 -1.41 14.32
N GLU A 164 5.24 -2.26 15.11
CA GLU A 164 5.74 -2.68 16.44
C GLU A 164 7.06 -3.48 16.37
N LEU A 165 7.40 -4.02 15.20
CA LEU A 165 8.67 -4.72 14.98
C LEU A 165 9.86 -3.78 14.84
N SER A 166 9.64 -2.46 14.72
CA SER A 166 10.71 -1.49 14.61
C SER A 166 11.39 -1.26 15.95
N ALA A 167 12.72 -1.39 15.99
CA ALA A 167 13.54 -1.03 17.13
C ALA A 167 13.89 0.47 17.16
N TYR A 168 13.52 1.24 16.13
CA TYR A 168 13.90 2.65 16.03
C TYR A 168 13.28 3.49 17.14
N GLY A 169 14.10 4.31 17.77
CA GLY A 169 13.68 5.23 18.85
C GLY A 169 13.53 4.58 20.23
N ARG A 170 13.85 3.29 20.39
CA ARG A 170 13.89 2.61 21.69
C ARG A 170 15.30 2.09 21.99
N PRO A 171 15.75 2.13 23.27
CA PRO A 171 17.00 1.49 23.67
C PRO A 171 16.86 -0.04 23.54
N ALA A 172 17.99 -0.71 23.26
CA ALA A 172 18.06 -2.16 23.29
C ALA A 172 17.74 -2.70 24.69
N ASP A 173 16.91 -3.73 24.78
CA ASP A 173 16.63 -4.42 26.02
C ASP A 173 17.83 -5.29 26.48
N LEU A 174 17.74 -5.88 27.68
CA LEU A 174 18.86 -6.65 28.24
C LEU A 174 19.26 -7.84 27.39
N ARG A 175 18.30 -8.51 26.72
CA ARG A 175 18.55 -9.65 25.85
C ARG A 175 19.22 -9.19 24.54
N GLU A 176 18.73 -8.10 23.97
CA GLU A 176 19.31 -7.50 22.77
C GLU A 176 20.76 -7.04 23.06
N GLN A 177 21.00 -6.40 24.20
CA GLN A 177 22.35 -5.99 24.65
C GLN A 177 23.30 -7.18 24.80
N GLU A 178 22.81 -8.28 25.38
CA GLU A 178 23.62 -9.51 25.50
C GLU A 178 23.98 -10.11 24.14
N LEU A 179 23.03 -10.17 23.21
CA LEU A 179 23.25 -10.64 21.84
C LEU A 179 24.21 -9.75 21.06
N LEU A 180 24.18 -8.45 21.30
CA LEU A 180 25.04 -7.47 20.64
C LEU A 180 26.43 -7.35 21.26
N ARG A 181 26.63 -7.81 22.48
CA ARG A 181 27.91 -7.70 23.22
C ARG A 181 29.14 -8.17 22.44
N PRO A 182 29.11 -9.28 21.66
CA PRO A 182 30.26 -9.70 20.87
C PRO A 182 30.63 -8.75 19.72
N PHE A 183 29.71 -7.84 19.35
CA PHE A 183 29.85 -6.92 18.22
C PHE A 183 30.00 -5.46 18.67
N ALA A 184 30.01 -5.21 19.96
CA ALA A 184 30.30 -3.89 20.51
C ALA A 184 31.80 -3.58 20.29
N ALA A 185 32.09 -2.61 19.40
CA ALA A 185 33.43 -2.10 19.14
C ALA A 185 33.72 -0.91 20.04
#